data_a3fbec04dcf7135ce84f74775753af66
#
_entry.id   a3fbec04dcf7135ce84f74775753af66
#
_cell.length_a   1.000
_cell.length_b   1.000
_cell.length_c   1.000
_cell.angle_alpha   90.00
_cell.angle_beta   90.00
_cell.angle_gamma   90.00
#
_symmetry.space_group_name_H-M   'P 1'
#
loop_
_entity.id
_entity.type
_entity.pdbx_description
1 polymer ?
#
loop_
_entity_poly.entity_id
_entity_poly.type
_entity_poly.pdbx_seq_one_letter_code
_entity_poly.pdbx_strand_id
1 'polypeptide(L)'
;WKAAQENPEQHAALSKAAAASCAVHVQAMLDLQDMGIPATDYGNNIRQVAFDEGVKDAFNFPGFVPAYVRPLFCQGKGPFRWVALSGDPEDIYKTDQKVKELIPDDAHLHKWLDMARERIAFQGLPARICWVGLGQRHRLGLAFNEMVKTGELSAPVVIGRDHLDSGSVASPNRETEAMMDGSDAVSDWPLLNALVNTASGATWVSLHHGGGVGMGFSQHSGVVICADGTDAAAKRLERVLWNDPASGVWRHADAGYET
;
A
#
# COMPACT_ATOMS: atom_id res chain seq x y z
N TRP A 1 0.10 -26.54 -6.11
CA TRP A 1 0.46 -26.32 -4.72
C TRP A 1 -0.21 -27.34 -3.79
N LYS A 2 -1.53 -27.52 -3.84
CA LYS A 2 -2.24 -28.49 -3.01
C LYS A 2 -1.74 -29.92 -3.24
N ALA A 3 -1.62 -30.33 -4.51
CA ALA A 3 -1.07 -31.65 -4.86
C ALA A 3 0.38 -31.84 -4.37
N ALA A 4 1.17 -30.78 -4.36
CA ALA A 4 2.53 -30.79 -3.86
C ALA A 4 2.62 -30.94 -2.32
N GLN A 5 1.63 -30.41 -1.58
CA GLN A 5 1.54 -30.59 -0.13
C GLN A 5 1.17 -32.04 0.25
N GLU A 6 0.35 -32.69 -0.59
CA GLU A 6 -0.12 -34.05 -0.38
C GLU A 6 0.92 -35.12 -0.80
N ASN A 7 1.88 -34.72 -1.63
CA ASN A 7 2.91 -35.64 -2.15
C ASN A 7 4.30 -34.97 -2.19
N PRO A 8 5.20 -35.27 -1.22
CA PRO A 8 6.53 -34.66 -1.13
C PRO A 8 7.43 -34.87 -2.37
N GLU A 9 7.28 -35.98 -3.09
CA GLU A 9 8.07 -36.23 -4.30
C GLU A 9 7.63 -35.30 -5.45
N GLN A 10 6.33 -35.03 -5.57
CA GLN A 10 5.82 -34.07 -6.52
C GLN A 10 6.17 -32.62 -6.16
N HIS A 11 6.31 -32.33 -4.86
CA HIS A 11 6.70 -31.01 -4.40
C HIS A 11 8.03 -30.56 -5.01
N ALA A 12 9.07 -31.39 -4.95
CA ALA A 12 10.38 -31.07 -5.51
C ALA A 12 10.32 -30.79 -7.03
N ALA A 13 9.61 -31.63 -7.77
CA ALA A 13 9.45 -31.48 -9.22
C ALA A 13 8.66 -30.22 -9.58
N LEU A 14 7.57 -29.94 -8.87
CA LEU A 14 6.74 -28.75 -9.09
C LEU A 14 7.49 -27.46 -8.70
N SER A 15 8.25 -27.46 -7.61
CA SER A 15 9.08 -26.33 -7.21
C SER A 15 10.13 -26.01 -8.24
N LYS A 16 10.80 -27.01 -8.79
CA LYS A 16 11.78 -26.84 -9.87
C LYS A 16 11.13 -26.29 -11.15
N ALA A 17 9.97 -26.81 -11.52
CA ALA A 17 9.22 -26.32 -12.70
C ALA A 17 8.75 -24.87 -12.50
N ALA A 18 8.31 -24.51 -11.30
CA ALA A 18 7.92 -23.13 -10.98
C ALA A 18 9.13 -22.19 -11.03
N ALA A 19 10.28 -22.56 -10.50
CA ALA A 19 11.50 -21.77 -10.56
C ALA A 19 11.96 -21.55 -12.01
N ALA A 20 11.97 -22.59 -12.83
CA ALA A 20 12.28 -22.48 -14.26
C ALA A 20 11.28 -21.56 -15.01
N SER A 21 9.99 -21.62 -14.64
CA SER A 21 8.98 -20.69 -15.18
C SER A 21 9.25 -19.23 -14.81
N CYS A 22 9.69 -18.98 -13.56
CA CYS A 22 10.11 -17.64 -13.14
C CYS A 22 11.29 -17.12 -13.96
N ALA A 23 12.27 -17.96 -14.25
CA ALA A 23 13.42 -17.60 -15.08
C ALA A 23 12.99 -17.17 -16.50
N VAL A 24 12.11 -17.95 -17.13
CA VAL A 24 11.54 -17.60 -18.45
C VAL A 24 10.77 -16.29 -18.41
N HIS A 25 9.98 -16.09 -17.35
CA HIS A 25 9.19 -14.86 -17.18
C HIS A 25 10.09 -13.63 -17.05
N VAL A 26 11.11 -13.69 -16.20
CA VAL A 26 12.05 -12.57 -16.02
C VAL A 26 12.84 -12.30 -17.30
N GLN A 27 13.28 -13.34 -18.01
CA GLN A 27 13.94 -13.14 -19.32
C GLN A 27 13.03 -12.41 -20.30
N ALA A 28 11.74 -12.78 -20.38
CA ALA A 28 10.79 -12.09 -21.23
C ALA A 28 10.59 -10.61 -20.83
N MET A 29 10.64 -10.28 -19.55
CA MET A 29 10.56 -8.90 -19.08
C MET A 29 11.82 -8.09 -19.45
N LEU A 30 13.00 -8.69 -19.38
CA LEU A 30 14.25 -8.09 -19.85
C LEU A 30 14.21 -7.84 -21.37
N ASP A 31 13.72 -8.80 -22.15
CA ASP A 31 13.58 -8.67 -23.60
C ASP A 31 12.59 -7.53 -23.94
N LEU A 32 11.49 -7.38 -23.21
CA LEU A 32 10.56 -6.25 -23.37
C LEU A 32 11.24 -4.90 -23.06
N GLN A 33 12.05 -4.85 -22.01
CA GLN A 33 12.81 -3.65 -21.65
C GLN A 33 13.80 -3.27 -22.75
N ASP A 34 14.51 -4.25 -23.34
CA ASP A 34 15.43 -4.04 -24.45
C ASP A 34 14.71 -3.53 -25.72
N MET A 35 13.43 -3.86 -25.86
CA MET A 35 12.56 -3.32 -26.92
C MET A 35 12.05 -1.88 -26.59
N GLY A 36 12.44 -1.28 -25.46
CA GLY A 36 12.01 0.04 -25.05
C GLY A 36 10.63 0.06 -24.38
N ILE A 37 10.08 -1.09 -24.00
CA ILE A 37 8.82 -1.20 -23.29
C ILE A 37 9.10 -1.09 -21.78
N PRO A 38 8.49 -0.13 -21.05
CA PRO A 38 8.65 -0.04 -19.60
C PRO A 38 8.21 -1.35 -18.92
N ALA A 39 9.12 -1.96 -18.17
CA ALA A 39 8.89 -3.18 -17.46
C ALA A 39 9.37 -3.03 -16.01
N THR A 40 8.57 -3.46 -15.04
CA THR A 40 8.92 -3.41 -13.61
C THR A 40 8.41 -4.62 -12.87
N ASP A 41 9.12 -5.01 -11.83
CA ASP A 41 8.68 -6.06 -10.91
C ASP A 41 7.83 -5.46 -9.78
N TYR A 42 6.75 -6.14 -9.45
CA TYR A 42 5.94 -5.81 -8.26
C TYR A 42 6.58 -6.27 -6.94
N GLY A 43 7.64 -7.08 -6.99
CA GLY A 43 8.42 -7.49 -5.82
C GLY A 43 7.98 -8.81 -5.18
N ASN A 44 7.76 -9.83 -6.01
CA ASN A 44 7.33 -11.16 -5.57
C ASN A 44 8.49 -12.17 -5.43
N ASN A 45 9.72 -11.71 -5.23
CA ASN A 45 10.94 -12.50 -5.26
C ASN A 45 11.20 -13.19 -6.61
N ILE A 46 10.47 -12.86 -7.65
CA ILE A 46 10.59 -13.49 -8.96
C ILE A 46 12.01 -13.30 -9.54
N ARG A 47 12.60 -12.11 -9.34
CA ARG A 47 13.96 -11.80 -9.80
C ARG A 47 15.00 -12.62 -9.06
N GLN A 48 14.87 -12.83 -7.75
CA GLN A 48 15.76 -13.67 -6.98
C GLN A 48 15.70 -15.12 -7.45
N VAL A 49 14.48 -15.66 -7.62
CA VAL A 49 14.29 -17.03 -8.13
C VAL A 49 14.89 -17.17 -9.52
N ALA A 50 14.68 -16.22 -10.41
CA ALA A 50 15.26 -16.24 -11.76
C ALA A 50 16.79 -16.16 -11.73
N PHE A 51 17.36 -15.36 -10.84
CA PHE A 51 18.81 -15.25 -10.66
C PHE A 51 19.42 -16.59 -10.20
N ASP A 52 18.79 -17.26 -9.24
CA ASP A 52 19.19 -18.58 -8.75
C ASP A 52 19.10 -19.65 -9.85
N GLU A 53 18.13 -19.53 -10.76
CA GLU A 53 17.96 -20.37 -11.95
C GLU A 53 18.90 -19.99 -13.12
N GLY A 54 19.76 -18.98 -12.96
CA GLY A 54 20.84 -18.64 -13.89
C GLY A 54 20.62 -17.41 -14.77
N VAL A 55 19.54 -16.66 -14.60
CA VAL A 55 19.31 -15.35 -15.27
C VAL A 55 20.17 -14.30 -14.57
N LYS A 56 21.40 -14.09 -15.03
CA LYS A 56 22.39 -13.22 -14.37
C LYS A 56 21.95 -11.75 -14.29
N ASP A 57 21.18 -11.30 -15.25
CA ASP A 57 20.70 -9.93 -15.38
C ASP A 57 19.31 -9.72 -14.75
N ALA A 58 18.81 -10.68 -13.96
CA ALA A 58 17.46 -10.62 -13.39
C ALA A 58 17.15 -9.32 -12.64
N PHE A 59 18.16 -8.67 -12.02
CA PHE A 59 18.01 -7.41 -11.29
C PHE A 59 18.20 -6.15 -12.16
N ASN A 60 18.53 -6.28 -13.44
CA ASN A 60 18.50 -5.15 -14.39
C ASN A 60 17.04 -4.75 -14.74
N PHE A 61 16.11 -5.61 -14.44
CA PHE A 61 14.68 -5.38 -14.48
C PHE A 61 14.24 -4.80 -13.11
N PRO A 62 13.88 -3.52 -13.00
CA PRO A 62 13.73 -2.84 -11.72
C PRO A 62 12.43 -3.18 -11.00
N GLY A 63 12.42 -3.06 -9.68
CA GLY A 63 11.20 -2.99 -8.89
C GLY A 63 10.42 -1.70 -9.17
N PHE A 64 9.09 -1.75 -9.10
CA PHE A 64 8.24 -0.59 -9.40
C PHE A 64 8.39 0.54 -8.38
N VAL A 65 8.71 0.22 -7.12
CA VAL A 65 8.86 1.24 -6.07
C VAL A 65 10.08 2.13 -6.30
N PRO A 66 11.32 1.60 -6.44
CA PRO A 66 12.45 2.45 -6.75
C PRO A 66 12.34 3.12 -8.12
N ALA A 67 11.66 2.50 -9.09
CA ALA A 67 11.50 3.07 -10.42
C ALA A 67 10.53 4.27 -10.47
N TYR A 68 9.40 4.22 -9.71
CA TYR A 68 8.31 5.18 -9.88
C TYR A 68 7.72 5.73 -8.57
N VAL A 69 7.71 4.95 -7.50
CA VAL A 69 6.91 5.26 -6.30
C VAL A 69 7.70 5.99 -5.21
N ARG A 70 9.00 5.76 -5.15
CA ARG A 70 9.85 6.32 -4.09
C ARG A 70 9.68 7.84 -3.88
N PRO A 71 9.64 8.68 -4.91
CA PRO A 71 9.42 10.13 -4.72
C PRO A 71 8.08 10.47 -4.07
N LEU A 72 7.05 9.64 -4.29
CA LEU A 72 5.74 9.80 -3.64
C LEU A 72 5.81 9.41 -2.16
N PHE A 73 6.51 8.33 -1.85
CA PHE A 73 6.72 7.89 -0.47
C PHE A 73 7.49 8.91 0.35
N CYS A 74 8.46 9.60 -0.24
CA CYS A 74 9.18 10.71 0.40
C CYS A 74 8.24 11.84 0.87
N GLN A 75 7.12 12.04 0.19
CA GLN A 75 6.08 13.02 0.53
C GLN A 75 4.97 12.44 1.42
N GLY A 76 5.12 11.22 1.91
CA GLY A 76 4.05 10.50 2.61
C GLY A 76 2.83 10.22 1.74
N LYS A 77 2.95 10.35 0.40
CA LYS A 77 1.87 10.07 -0.54
C LYS A 77 1.81 8.57 -0.79
N GLY A 78 0.64 8.01 -0.54
CA GLY A 78 0.42 6.58 -0.67
C GLY A 78 -1.06 6.20 -0.61
N PRO A 79 -1.35 4.89 -0.59
CA PRO A 79 -2.70 4.38 -0.71
C PRO A 79 -3.53 4.67 0.54
N PHE A 80 -4.54 5.51 0.39
CA PHE A 80 -5.55 5.84 1.38
C PHE A 80 -6.85 5.15 1.02
N ARG A 81 -7.43 4.41 1.93
CA ARG A 81 -8.60 3.55 1.70
C ARG A 81 -9.71 3.83 2.69
N TRP A 82 -10.97 3.74 2.21
CA TRP A 82 -12.13 3.79 3.10
C TRP A 82 -13.26 2.90 2.62
N VAL A 83 -14.11 2.51 3.57
CA VAL A 83 -15.25 1.61 3.36
C VAL A 83 -16.48 2.23 4.00
N ALA A 84 -17.58 2.30 3.27
CA ALA A 84 -18.88 2.73 3.77
C ALA A 84 -19.60 1.56 4.44
N LEU A 85 -19.80 1.62 5.76
CA LEU A 85 -20.49 0.57 6.52
C LEU A 85 -22.01 0.54 6.28
N SER A 86 -22.55 1.56 5.62
CA SER A 86 -23.95 1.57 5.18
C SER A 86 -24.27 0.48 4.15
N GLY A 87 -23.28 0.05 3.37
CA GLY A 87 -23.51 -0.78 2.20
C GLY A 87 -24.06 0.00 1.00
N ASP A 88 -24.26 1.32 1.14
CA ASP A 88 -24.77 2.18 0.08
C ASP A 88 -23.63 2.80 -0.74
N PRO A 89 -23.53 2.53 -2.06
CA PRO A 89 -22.58 3.16 -2.95
C PRO A 89 -22.62 4.71 -2.93
N GLU A 90 -23.78 5.31 -2.66
CA GLU A 90 -23.91 6.77 -2.63
C GLU A 90 -23.05 7.41 -1.53
N ASP A 91 -22.81 6.72 -0.41
CA ASP A 91 -21.92 7.23 0.62
C ASP A 91 -20.45 7.30 0.13
N ILE A 92 -20.04 6.38 -0.76
CA ILE A 92 -18.72 6.48 -1.42
C ILE A 92 -18.70 7.65 -2.41
N TYR A 93 -19.74 7.84 -3.19
CA TYR A 93 -19.79 8.95 -4.17
C TYR A 93 -19.80 10.32 -3.50
N LYS A 94 -20.45 10.47 -2.34
CA LYS A 94 -20.37 11.69 -1.52
C LYS A 94 -18.96 11.92 -0.99
N THR A 95 -18.29 10.87 -0.49
CA THR A 95 -16.91 10.98 -0.01
C THR A 95 -15.93 11.25 -1.15
N ASP A 96 -16.11 10.66 -2.35
CA ASP A 96 -15.34 11.01 -3.56
C ASP A 96 -15.43 12.50 -3.88
N GLN A 97 -16.63 13.06 -3.80
CA GLN A 97 -16.84 14.50 -4.02
C GLN A 97 -16.14 15.33 -2.95
N LYS A 98 -16.20 14.90 -1.68
CA LYS A 98 -15.52 15.59 -0.58
C LYS A 98 -13.99 15.57 -0.75
N VAL A 99 -13.44 14.49 -1.27
CA VAL A 99 -12.00 14.42 -1.62
C VAL A 99 -11.64 15.48 -2.66
N LYS A 100 -12.44 15.64 -3.72
CA LYS A 100 -12.20 16.66 -4.75
C LYS A 100 -12.30 18.08 -4.21
N GLU A 101 -13.23 18.32 -3.30
CA GLU A 101 -13.40 19.65 -2.66
C GLU A 101 -12.20 20.04 -1.79
N LEU A 102 -11.64 19.07 -1.05
CA LEU A 102 -10.52 19.31 -0.12
C LEU A 102 -9.15 19.29 -0.80
N ILE A 103 -9.06 18.69 -1.99
CA ILE A 103 -7.82 18.58 -2.78
C ILE A 103 -8.13 19.04 -4.22
N PRO A 104 -8.39 20.34 -4.42
CA PRO A 104 -8.87 20.86 -5.71
C PRO A 104 -7.82 20.82 -6.81
N ASP A 105 -6.54 20.86 -6.47
CA ASP A 105 -5.45 21.08 -7.43
C ASP A 105 -4.86 19.77 -7.99
N ASP A 106 -5.36 18.59 -7.59
CA ASP A 106 -4.89 17.29 -8.09
C ASP A 106 -5.82 16.75 -9.19
N ALA A 107 -5.62 17.22 -10.41
CA ALA A 107 -6.42 16.80 -11.57
C ALA A 107 -6.32 15.29 -11.86
N HIS A 108 -5.18 14.65 -11.53
CA HIS A 108 -5.01 13.21 -11.70
C HIS A 108 -5.88 12.42 -10.70
N LEU A 109 -5.92 12.86 -9.46
CA LEU A 109 -6.80 12.30 -8.42
C LEU A 109 -8.28 12.44 -8.82
N HIS A 110 -8.68 13.62 -9.31
CA HIS A 110 -10.05 13.85 -9.77
C HIS A 110 -10.44 12.90 -10.89
N LYS A 111 -9.58 12.78 -11.91
CA LYS A 111 -9.81 11.85 -13.03
C LYS A 111 -9.93 10.40 -12.55
N TRP A 112 -9.08 9.98 -11.61
CA TRP A 112 -9.16 8.66 -11.01
C TRP A 112 -10.52 8.40 -10.34
N LEU A 113 -10.99 9.34 -9.50
CA LEU A 113 -12.26 9.19 -8.79
C LEU A 113 -13.46 9.15 -9.76
N ASP A 114 -13.46 9.98 -10.82
CA ASP A 114 -14.49 9.95 -11.85
C ASP A 114 -14.53 8.60 -12.59
N MET A 115 -13.37 8.14 -13.04
CA MET A 115 -13.26 6.83 -13.71
C MET A 115 -13.64 5.68 -12.78
N ALA A 116 -13.27 5.74 -11.50
CA ALA A 116 -13.60 4.73 -10.53
C ALA A 116 -15.11 4.63 -10.30
N ARG A 117 -15.82 5.77 -10.25
CA ARG A 117 -17.28 5.79 -10.17
C ARG A 117 -17.95 5.10 -11.36
N GLU A 118 -17.42 5.30 -12.56
CA GLU A 118 -18.01 4.76 -13.80
C GLU A 118 -17.64 3.30 -14.08
N ARG A 119 -16.46 2.86 -13.65
CA ARG A 119 -15.86 1.61 -14.16
C ARG A 119 -15.63 0.54 -13.11
N ILE A 120 -15.69 0.89 -11.82
CA ILE A 120 -15.41 -0.06 -10.74
C ILE A 120 -16.72 -0.48 -10.07
N ALA A 121 -17.06 -1.74 -10.20
CA ALA A 121 -18.16 -2.36 -9.46
C ALA A 121 -17.71 -2.75 -8.06
N PHE A 122 -18.56 -2.51 -7.07
CA PHE A 122 -18.31 -2.96 -5.70
C PHE A 122 -18.64 -4.45 -5.55
N GLN A 123 -17.75 -5.16 -4.86
CA GLN A 123 -17.96 -6.54 -4.44
C GLN A 123 -17.93 -6.58 -2.91
N GLY A 124 -19.09 -6.70 -2.28
CA GLY A 124 -19.26 -6.55 -0.84
C GLY A 124 -19.53 -5.10 -0.45
N LEU A 125 -19.01 -4.63 0.68
CA LEU A 125 -19.18 -3.26 1.11
C LEU A 125 -18.53 -2.28 0.14
N PRO A 126 -19.22 -1.17 -0.19
CA PRO A 126 -18.64 -0.15 -1.05
C PRO A 126 -17.37 0.44 -0.44
N ALA A 127 -16.33 0.52 -1.25
CA ALA A 127 -15.01 0.97 -0.82
C ALA A 127 -14.33 1.83 -1.89
N ARG A 128 -13.37 2.65 -1.46
CA ARG A 128 -12.55 3.46 -2.35
C ARG A 128 -11.10 3.43 -1.92
N ILE A 129 -10.22 3.61 -2.89
CA ILE A 129 -8.81 3.88 -2.71
C ILE A 129 -8.43 5.11 -3.53
N CYS A 130 -7.56 5.95 -2.98
CA CYS A 130 -6.86 6.98 -3.73
C CYS A 130 -5.48 7.20 -3.12
N TRP A 131 -4.62 7.96 -3.80
CA TRP A 131 -3.28 8.29 -3.31
C TRP A 131 -3.24 9.74 -2.85
N VAL A 132 -3.03 9.91 -1.54
CA VAL A 132 -2.94 11.23 -0.89
C VAL A 132 -1.80 11.23 0.13
N GLY A 133 -1.25 12.41 0.37
CA GLY A 133 -0.02 12.60 1.14
C GLY A 133 -0.21 13.02 2.59
N LEU A 134 0.92 13.27 3.23
CA LEU A 134 0.96 13.93 4.53
C LEU A 134 0.27 15.31 4.44
N GLY A 135 -0.50 15.65 5.45
CA GLY A 135 -1.28 16.91 5.48
C GLY A 135 -2.65 16.81 4.79
N GLN A 136 -2.91 15.76 3.99
CA GLN A 136 -4.19 15.56 3.32
C GLN A 136 -5.06 14.52 4.05
N ARG A 137 -4.49 13.38 4.47
CA ARG A 137 -5.22 12.24 5.04
C ARG A 137 -6.06 12.61 6.27
N HIS A 138 -5.49 13.36 7.23
CA HIS A 138 -6.21 13.74 8.45
C HIS A 138 -7.38 14.70 8.14
N ARG A 139 -7.21 15.61 7.17
CA ARG A 139 -8.28 16.51 6.72
C ARG A 139 -9.46 15.74 6.12
N LEU A 140 -9.16 14.72 5.29
CA LEU A 140 -10.18 13.83 4.75
C LEU A 140 -10.87 13.02 5.85
N GLY A 141 -10.12 12.46 6.78
CA GLY A 141 -10.68 11.68 7.90
C GLY A 141 -11.59 12.53 8.78
N LEU A 142 -11.20 13.76 9.10
CA LEU A 142 -12.04 14.70 9.86
C LEU A 142 -13.31 15.08 9.10
N ALA A 143 -13.21 15.33 7.80
CA ALA A 143 -14.37 15.64 6.96
C ALA A 143 -15.34 14.45 6.89
N PHE A 144 -14.86 13.24 6.69
CA PHE A 144 -15.71 12.05 6.69
C PHE A 144 -16.40 11.84 8.03
N ASN A 145 -15.68 12.07 9.13
CA ASN A 145 -16.27 12.02 10.46
C ASN A 145 -17.38 13.05 10.69
N GLU A 146 -17.19 14.27 10.18
CA GLU A 146 -18.22 15.33 10.24
C GLU A 146 -19.43 14.98 9.37
N MET A 147 -19.23 14.42 8.17
CA MET A 147 -20.31 13.94 7.31
C MET A 147 -21.14 12.84 7.98
N VAL A 148 -20.52 11.96 8.77
CA VAL A 148 -21.25 10.97 9.60
C VAL A 148 -22.01 11.67 10.73
N LYS A 149 -21.39 12.62 11.43
CA LYS A 149 -21.98 13.37 12.53
C LYS A 149 -23.22 14.16 12.09
N THR A 150 -23.19 14.74 10.93
CA THR A 150 -24.30 15.55 10.37
C THR A 150 -25.38 14.71 9.69
N GLY A 151 -25.17 13.41 9.50
CA GLY A 151 -26.09 12.54 8.80
C GLY A 151 -26.02 12.67 7.26
N GLU A 152 -25.01 13.34 6.71
CA GLU A 152 -24.76 13.38 5.28
C GLU A 152 -24.36 11.97 4.77
N LEU A 153 -23.60 11.23 5.56
CA LEU A 153 -23.38 9.79 5.39
C LEU A 153 -24.31 9.00 6.31
N SER A 154 -24.84 7.91 5.80
CA SER A 154 -25.88 7.12 6.48
C SER A 154 -25.36 6.17 7.56
N ALA A 155 -24.04 5.93 7.60
CA ALA A 155 -23.38 5.07 8.60
C ALA A 155 -21.91 5.45 8.76
N PRO A 156 -21.20 4.92 9.77
CA PRO A 156 -19.77 5.11 9.93
C PRO A 156 -18.94 4.69 8.72
N VAL A 157 -17.78 5.32 8.58
CA VAL A 157 -16.78 5.01 7.56
C VAL A 157 -15.54 4.44 8.24
N VAL A 158 -15.08 3.30 7.76
CA VAL A 158 -13.81 2.71 8.19
C VAL A 158 -12.71 3.18 7.27
N ILE A 159 -11.72 3.84 7.84
CA ILE A 159 -10.58 4.41 7.11
C ILE A 159 -9.34 3.59 7.45
N GLY A 160 -8.59 3.24 6.43
CA GLY A 160 -7.30 2.58 6.55
C GLY A 160 -6.40 2.97 5.39
N ARG A 161 -5.36 2.19 5.22
CA ARG A 161 -4.48 2.31 4.06
C ARG A 161 -3.94 0.93 3.70
N ASP A 162 -3.25 0.83 2.59
CA ASP A 162 -2.49 -0.38 2.29
C ASP A 162 -1.37 -0.55 3.31
N HIS A 163 -1.20 -1.75 3.83
CA HIS A 163 -0.09 -2.05 4.75
C HIS A 163 1.29 -2.02 4.06
N LEU A 164 1.33 -1.77 2.75
CA LEU A 164 2.53 -1.52 1.96
C LEU A 164 2.91 -0.03 1.89
N ASP A 165 2.30 0.82 2.70
CA ASP A 165 2.52 2.27 2.69
C ASP A 165 3.93 2.66 3.16
N SER A 166 4.30 3.91 2.93
CA SER A 166 5.67 4.45 3.03
C SER A 166 6.41 4.17 4.34
N GLY A 167 5.73 4.19 5.49
CA GLY A 167 6.34 4.01 6.81
C GLY A 167 6.09 2.65 7.46
N SER A 168 5.33 1.76 6.83
CA SER A 168 4.72 0.60 7.48
C SER A 168 5.34 -0.74 7.14
N VAL A 169 6.41 -0.77 6.38
CA VAL A 169 6.89 -2.00 5.75
C VAL A 169 8.41 -2.13 5.81
N ALA A 170 8.87 -3.36 5.93
CA ALA A 170 10.21 -3.80 5.59
C ALA A 170 10.07 -4.95 4.58
N SER A 171 10.35 -4.67 3.31
CA SER A 171 10.19 -5.60 2.20
C SER A 171 11.31 -5.37 1.18
N PRO A 172 12.46 -6.06 1.35
CA PRO A 172 13.71 -5.74 0.64
C PRO A 172 13.62 -5.80 -0.88
N ASN A 173 12.74 -6.62 -1.44
CA ASN A 173 12.58 -6.78 -2.88
C ASN A 173 11.31 -6.07 -3.42
N ARG A 174 10.75 -5.14 -2.65
CA ARG A 174 9.49 -4.48 -3.01
C ARG A 174 9.47 -3.02 -2.54
N GLU A 175 8.74 -2.68 -1.49
CA GLU A 175 8.51 -1.29 -1.08
C GLU A 175 9.76 -0.62 -0.52
N THR A 176 10.66 -1.40 0.09
CA THR A 176 11.91 -0.89 0.65
C THR A 176 13.13 -1.29 -0.14
N GLU A 177 12.96 -1.74 -1.38
CA GLU A 177 14.04 -2.04 -2.29
C GLU A 177 14.89 -0.79 -2.58
N ALA A 178 16.21 -0.96 -2.53
CA ALA A 178 17.20 0.05 -2.84
C ALA A 178 17.05 1.36 -2.02
N MET A 179 16.84 1.23 -0.71
CA MET A 179 16.89 2.37 0.20
C MET A 179 18.30 2.98 0.19
N MET A 180 18.40 4.31 0.19
CA MET A 180 19.68 5.03 0.09
C MET A 180 20.66 4.66 1.19
N ASP A 181 20.17 4.35 2.38
CA ASP A 181 20.95 3.97 3.56
C ASP A 181 21.13 2.45 3.73
N GLY A 182 20.62 1.64 2.78
CA GLY A 182 20.68 0.20 2.87
C GLY A 182 19.71 -0.43 3.88
N SER A 183 18.73 0.32 4.38
CA SER A 183 17.76 -0.13 5.39
C SER A 183 16.59 -0.95 4.81
N ASP A 184 16.77 -1.57 3.66
CA ASP A 184 15.75 -2.32 2.95
C ASP A 184 15.05 -3.37 3.82
N ALA A 185 15.79 -4.05 4.68
CA ALA A 185 15.33 -5.13 5.54
C ALA A 185 15.23 -4.76 7.03
N VAL A 186 15.30 -3.46 7.37
CA VAL A 186 15.27 -3.03 8.78
C VAL A 186 13.84 -3.12 9.33
N SER A 187 13.64 -4.06 10.24
CA SER A 187 12.35 -4.38 10.87
C SER A 187 11.84 -3.28 11.82
N ASP A 188 12.69 -2.40 12.29
CA ASP A 188 12.35 -1.35 13.25
C ASP A 188 11.26 -0.41 12.73
N TRP A 189 11.26 -0.10 11.44
CA TRP A 189 10.32 0.84 10.84
C TRP A 189 8.85 0.37 10.91
N PRO A 190 8.46 -0.83 10.47
CA PRO A 190 7.08 -1.29 10.65
C PRO A 190 6.69 -1.48 12.12
N LEU A 191 7.63 -1.85 13.01
CA LEU A 191 7.39 -1.93 14.45
C LEU A 191 7.10 -0.53 15.02
N LEU A 192 7.95 0.45 14.71
CA LEU A 192 7.77 1.83 15.15
C LEU A 192 6.45 2.42 14.61
N ASN A 193 6.12 2.17 13.35
CA ASN A 193 4.85 2.59 12.76
C ASN A 193 3.65 2.00 13.53
N ALA A 194 3.67 0.71 13.86
CA ALA A 194 2.61 0.07 14.63
C ALA A 194 2.47 0.70 16.03
N LEU A 195 3.59 0.97 16.72
CA LEU A 195 3.60 1.61 18.04
C LEU A 195 3.06 3.04 17.98
N VAL A 196 3.49 3.83 17.00
CA VAL A 196 3.01 5.20 16.79
C VAL A 196 1.51 5.22 16.52
N ASN A 197 1.00 4.36 15.66
CA ASN A 197 -0.42 4.26 15.35
C ASN A 197 -1.25 3.84 16.59
N THR A 198 -0.73 2.89 17.36
CA THR A 198 -1.37 2.47 18.63
C THR A 198 -1.42 3.61 19.65
N ALA A 199 -0.31 4.31 19.85
CA ALA A 199 -0.24 5.45 20.77
C ALA A 199 -1.11 6.63 20.30
N SER A 200 -1.30 6.79 19.00
CA SER A 200 -2.17 7.81 18.40
C SER A 200 -3.67 7.49 18.58
N GLY A 201 -4.02 6.25 18.93
CA GLY A 201 -5.39 5.82 19.21
C GLY A 201 -6.10 5.21 18.00
N ALA A 202 -5.38 4.53 17.12
CA ALA A 202 -5.98 3.75 16.05
C ALA A 202 -7.00 2.74 16.59
N THR A 203 -8.07 2.50 15.85
CA THR A 203 -9.12 1.54 16.24
C THR A 203 -8.58 0.11 16.16
N TRP A 204 -7.73 -0.15 15.21
CA TRP A 204 -7.11 -1.45 15.00
C TRP A 204 -5.72 -1.28 14.38
N VAL A 205 -4.77 -2.06 14.86
CA VAL A 205 -3.40 -2.13 14.34
C VAL A 205 -3.01 -3.59 14.14
N SER A 206 -2.36 -3.91 13.06
CA SER A 206 -1.79 -5.23 12.84
C SER A 206 -0.29 -5.17 12.62
N LEU A 207 0.38 -6.26 12.93
CA LEU A 207 1.76 -6.52 12.56
C LEU A 207 1.84 -7.95 12.04
N HIS A 208 2.29 -8.12 10.81
CA HIS A 208 2.29 -9.42 10.15
C HIS A 208 3.36 -9.51 9.06
N HIS A 209 3.70 -10.73 8.71
CA HIS A 209 4.40 -11.05 7.47
C HIS A 209 3.33 -11.31 6.42
N GLY A 210 3.30 -10.53 5.37
CA GLY A 210 2.12 -10.55 4.53
C GLY A 210 2.40 -10.49 3.04
N GLY A 211 1.28 -10.56 2.34
CA GLY A 211 1.25 -10.31 0.94
C GLY A 211 1.52 -11.49 0.04
N GLY A 212 1.68 -12.71 0.54
CA GLY A 212 1.96 -13.89 -0.29
C GLY A 212 3.22 -13.78 -1.15
N VAL A 213 3.85 -12.64 -1.06
CA VAL A 213 4.91 -12.14 -1.87
C VAL A 213 6.12 -12.01 -0.98
N GLY A 214 7.06 -12.88 -1.09
CA GLY A 214 8.23 -12.85 -0.25
C GLY A 214 8.03 -13.45 1.14
N MET A 215 7.11 -14.39 1.28
CA MET A 215 6.82 -15.15 2.51
C MET A 215 7.95 -15.18 3.53
N GLY A 216 7.80 -14.40 4.64
CA GLY A 216 8.82 -14.28 5.68
C GLY A 216 9.91 -13.22 5.42
N PHE A 217 10.03 -12.69 4.22
CA PHE A 217 10.98 -11.62 3.88
C PHE A 217 10.33 -10.22 3.91
N SER A 218 9.02 -10.14 4.13
CA SER A 218 8.27 -8.89 4.20
C SER A 218 7.55 -8.79 5.54
N GLN A 219 7.75 -7.68 6.24
CA GLN A 219 7.03 -7.34 7.47
C GLN A 219 6.19 -6.09 7.24
N HIS A 220 4.94 -6.13 7.67
CA HIS A 220 3.96 -5.07 7.45
C HIS A 220 3.28 -4.68 8.75
N SER A 221 2.95 -3.39 8.90
CA SER A 221 1.98 -2.93 9.89
C SER A 221 0.75 -2.32 9.22
N GLY A 222 -0.43 -2.75 9.64
CA GLY A 222 -1.71 -2.23 9.18
C GLY A 222 -2.31 -1.28 10.21
N VAL A 223 -3.16 -0.35 9.75
CA VAL A 223 -3.89 0.58 10.60
C VAL A 223 -5.29 0.82 10.08
N VAL A 224 -6.24 0.89 10.99
CA VAL A 224 -7.64 1.19 10.71
C VAL A 224 -8.17 2.14 11.77
N ILE A 225 -8.94 3.15 11.35
CA ILE A 225 -9.62 4.11 12.19
C ILE A 225 -11.09 4.19 11.76
N CYS A 226 -12.01 4.15 12.72
CA CYS A 226 -13.43 4.33 12.47
C CYS A 226 -13.81 5.80 12.61
N ALA A 227 -14.39 6.38 11.57
CA ALA A 227 -15.07 7.67 11.57
C ALA A 227 -16.55 7.42 11.91
N ASP A 228 -16.93 7.56 13.16
CA ASP A 228 -18.26 7.25 13.70
C ASP A 228 -19.09 8.50 14.03
N GLY A 229 -18.60 9.69 13.67
CA GLY A 229 -19.24 10.97 13.93
C GLY A 229 -18.97 11.55 15.32
N THR A 230 -18.26 10.86 16.20
CA THR A 230 -17.98 11.37 17.55
C THR A 230 -16.77 12.29 17.60
N ASP A 231 -16.73 13.17 18.60
CA ASP A 231 -15.56 14.02 18.87
C ASP A 231 -14.34 13.18 19.31
N ALA A 232 -14.57 12.02 19.90
CA ALA A 232 -13.52 11.08 20.26
C ALA A 232 -12.88 10.46 19.02
N ALA A 233 -13.68 10.11 18.00
CA ALA A 233 -13.17 9.65 16.70
C ALA A 233 -12.40 10.76 15.99
N ALA A 234 -12.89 11.99 15.98
CA ALA A 234 -12.21 13.13 15.38
C ALA A 234 -10.77 13.28 15.91
N LYS A 235 -10.58 13.25 17.21
CA LYS A 235 -9.26 13.36 17.85
C LYS A 235 -8.31 12.21 17.48
N ARG A 236 -8.83 11.00 17.28
CA ARG A 236 -8.04 9.83 16.86
C ARG A 236 -7.67 9.93 15.36
N LEU A 237 -8.65 10.28 14.53
CA LEU A 237 -8.44 10.49 13.09
C LEU A 237 -7.37 11.53 12.82
N GLU A 238 -7.43 12.68 13.50
CA GLU A 238 -6.45 13.74 13.39
C GLU A 238 -5.04 13.23 13.67
N ARG A 239 -4.83 12.56 14.82
CA ARG A 239 -3.49 12.08 15.23
C ARG A 239 -2.98 10.93 14.37
N VAL A 240 -3.81 9.91 14.15
CA VAL A 240 -3.38 8.72 13.41
C VAL A 240 -3.09 9.05 11.96
N LEU A 241 -4.00 9.78 11.30
CA LEU A 241 -3.86 10.10 9.88
C LEU A 241 -2.83 11.20 9.58
N TRP A 242 -2.30 11.85 10.63
CA TRP A 242 -1.11 12.68 10.56
C TRP A 242 0.16 11.84 10.80
N ASN A 243 0.22 11.11 11.91
CA ASN A 243 1.42 10.41 12.36
C ASN A 243 1.79 9.22 11.46
N ASP A 244 0.81 8.50 10.94
CA ASP A 244 1.04 7.35 10.07
C ASP A 244 1.81 7.72 8.79
N PRO A 245 1.34 8.63 7.93
CA PRO A 245 2.12 9.06 6.77
C PRO A 245 3.40 9.82 7.15
N ALA A 246 3.41 10.55 8.29
CA ALA A 246 4.62 11.23 8.78
C ALA A 246 5.75 10.24 9.07
N SER A 247 5.44 9.05 9.59
CA SER A 247 6.46 8.01 9.83
C SER A 247 7.17 7.60 8.53
N GLY A 248 6.46 7.61 7.42
CA GLY A 248 7.04 7.37 6.10
C GLY A 248 7.95 8.49 5.63
N VAL A 249 7.57 9.74 5.86
CA VAL A 249 8.41 10.91 5.57
C VAL A 249 9.69 10.88 6.41
N TRP A 250 9.57 10.62 7.71
CA TRP A 250 10.74 10.50 8.60
C TRP A 250 11.71 9.41 8.14
N ARG A 251 11.17 8.23 7.82
CA ARG A 251 11.99 7.13 7.32
C ARG A 251 12.80 7.51 6.08
N HIS A 252 12.17 8.17 5.12
CA HIS A 252 12.84 8.56 3.89
C HIS A 252 13.81 9.71 4.10
N ALA A 253 13.49 10.68 4.95
CA ALA A 253 14.41 11.74 5.33
C ALA A 253 15.64 11.21 6.09
N ASP A 254 15.43 10.28 7.03
CA ASP A 254 16.51 9.62 7.77
C ASP A 254 17.43 8.81 6.84
N ALA A 255 16.88 8.18 5.81
CA ALA A 255 17.62 7.47 4.77
C ALA A 255 18.39 8.39 3.80
N GLY A 256 18.21 9.72 3.89
CA GLY A 256 18.90 10.70 3.08
C GLY A 256 18.19 11.16 1.81
N TYR A 257 16.91 10.81 1.64
CA TYR A 257 16.10 11.35 0.55
C TYR A 257 15.73 12.82 0.82
N GLU A 258 15.77 13.64 -0.21
CA GLU A 258 15.17 14.97 -0.16
C GLU A 258 13.65 14.87 -0.17
N THR A 259 12.96 15.51 0.78
CA THR A 259 11.51 15.44 0.96
C THR A 259 10.85 16.81 0.75
#